data_e94950a356942caa62d74cc15f6797e7
#
_entry.id   e94950a356942caa62d74cc15f6797e7
#
_cell.length_a   1.000
_cell.length_b   1.000
_cell.length_c   1.000
_cell.angle_alpha   90.00
_cell.angle_beta   90.00
_cell.angle_gamma   90.00
#
_symmetry.space_group_name_H-M   'P 1'
#
loop_
_entity.id
_entity.type
_entity.pdbx_description
1 polymer ?
#
loop_
_entity_poly.entity_id
_entity_poly.type
_entity_poly.pdbx_seq_one_letter_code
_entity_poly.pdbx_strand_id
1 'polypeptide(L)'
;TVRTQSELDVVIADIKKFHRSVLARKKIKIQVSEIMKNRLLKFNGDVFKNYAEMLKPVYFKSRNKIIAEALWENSPESHPSLETDSIGESVLFTLNNEPWTVSTVEELISSHPLVFRGDVLNEDSFDHHLRFALADLMRDYYVTKHCYERGYDSRQSVSEEYQLWFDNYCSGVAKFKFLVDSGVNLEEASHTATVHKYLSGYIESLQQKYSDQIYINIDLLKDIETTTIDMFAHNQGLPYAVPVPPFPILTADSRLDYGNILK
;
A
#
# COMPACT_ATOMS: atom_id res chain seq x y z
N THR A 1 -15.96 28.98 15.84
CA THR A 1 -15.71 30.41 15.93
C THR A 1 -14.25 30.62 16.28
N VAL A 2 -13.46 31.17 15.35
CA VAL A 2 -12.05 31.52 15.56
C VAL A 2 -11.97 32.62 16.60
N ARG A 3 -11.18 32.42 17.65
CA ARG A 3 -11.09 33.37 18.78
C ARG A 3 -9.71 34.01 18.92
N THR A 4 -8.66 33.39 18.36
CA THR A 4 -7.31 33.89 18.47
C THR A 4 -6.66 34.00 17.08
N GLN A 5 -5.59 34.80 16.95
CA GLN A 5 -4.81 34.91 15.71
C GLN A 5 -4.19 33.56 15.32
N SER A 6 -3.71 32.79 16.29
CA SER A 6 -3.15 31.45 16.05
C SER A 6 -4.20 30.50 15.45
N GLU A 7 -5.43 30.50 15.97
CA GLU A 7 -6.53 29.70 15.40
C GLU A 7 -6.87 30.14 13.97
N LEU A 8 -6.82 31.44 13.70
CA LEU A 8 -7.04 31.98 12.36
C LEU A 8 -5.96 31.53 11.38
N ASP A 9 -4.71 31.55 11.79
CA ASP A 9 -3.58 31.15 10.96
C ASP A 9 -3.64 29.64 10.63
N VAL A 10 -4.04 28.81 11.57
CA VAL A 10 -4.29 27.36 11.34
C VAL A 10 -5.41 27.17 10.31
N VAL A 11 -6.55 27.84 10.49
CA VAL A 11 -7.67 27.73 9.54
C VAL A 11 -7.28 28.21 8.13
N ILE A 12 -6.50 29.29 8.04
CA ILE A 12 -6.00 29.79 6.75
C ILE A 12 -5.05 28.76 6.11
N ALA A 13 -4.16 28.12 6.90
CA ALA A 13 -3.27 27.10 6.41
C ALA A 13 -4.05 25.87 5.87
N ASP A 14 -5.08 25.43 6.60
CA ASP A 14 -5.94 24.33 6.18
C ASP A 14 -6.72 24.64 4.90
N ILE A 15 -7.30 25.83 4.80
CA ILE A 15 -7.96 26.28 3.57
C ILE A 15 -7.00 26.30 2.39
N LYS A 16 -5.78 26.81 2.57
CA LYS A 16 -4.75 26.82 1.53
C LYS A 16 -4.34 25.38 1.13
N LYS A 17 -4.17 24.49 2.09
CA LYS A 17 -3.86 23.08 1.87
C LYS A 17 -4.98 22.40 1.08
N PHE A 18 -6.23 22.61 1.48
CA PHE A 18 -7.42 22.10 0.78
C PHE A 18 -7.45 22.57 -0.69
N HIS A 19 -7.37 23.88 -0.92
CA HIS A 19 -7.38 24.41 -2.29
C HIS A 19 -6.22 23.89 -3.16
N ARG A 20 -5.01 23.79 -2.61
CA ARG A 20 -3.88 23.18 -3.31
C ARG A 20 -4.16 21.73 -3.70
N SER A 21 -4.74 20.94 -2.79
CA SER A 21 -5.09 19.54 -3.08
C SER A 21 -6.14 19.41 -4.17
N VAL A 22 -7.17 20.27 -4.17
CA VAL A 22 -8.19 20.30 -5.23
C VAL A 22 -7.60 20.65 -6.60
N LEU A 23 -6.73 21.65 -6.65
CA LEU A 23 -6.04 22.05 -7.89
C LEU A 23 -5.08 20.96 -8.39
N ALA A 24 -4.34 20.32 -7.47
CA ALA A 24 -3.44 19.22 -7.81
C ALA A 24 -4.23 18.05 -8.43
N ARG A 25 -5.34 17.63 -7.78
CA ARG A 25 -6.21 16.58 -8.32
C ARG A 25 -6.74 16.88 -9.71
N LYS A 26 -7.16 18.14 -9.94
CA LYS A 26 -7.64 18.56 -11.25
C LYS A 26 -6.53 18.43 -12.30
N LYS A 27 -5.32 18.87 -11.98
CA LYS A 27 -4.14 18.75 -12.87
C LYS A 27 -3.78 17.28 -13.14
N ILE A 28 -3.76 16.45 -12.10
CA ILE A 28 -3.49 15.01 -12.22
C ILE A 28 -4.53 14.35 -13.16
N LYS A 29 -5.83 14.63 -12.95
CA LYS A 29 -6.89 14.09 -13.84
C LYS A 29 -6.67 14.47 -15.30
N ILE A 30 -6.31 15.72 -15.58
CA ILE A 30 -6.03 16.18 -16.94
C ILE A 30 -4.82 15.41 -17.50
N GLN A 31 -3.73 15.33 -16.74
CA GLN A 31 -2.51 14.65 -17.17
C GLN A 31 -2.72 13.16 -17.40
N VAL A 32 -3.42 12.47 -16.49
CA VAL A 32 -3.80 11.05 -16.67
C VAL A 32 -4.68 10.89 -17.92
N SER A 33 -5.64 11.78 -18.14
CA SER A 33 -6.48 11.76 -19.34
C SER A 33 -5.66 11.95 -20.62
N GLU A 34 -4.64 12.79 -20.62
CA GLU A 34 -3.72 12.98 -21.74
C GLU A 34 -2.84 11.75 -21.97
N ILE A 35 -2.29 11.15 -20.92
CA ILE A 35 -1.50 9.91 -21.00
C ILE A 35 -2.35 8.77 -21.58
N MET A 36 -3.60 8.67 -21.14
CA MET A 36 -4.52 7.61 -21.56
C MET A 36 -5.29 7.92 -22.85
N LYS A 37 -5.10 9.11 -23.42
CA LYS A 37 -5.77 9.52 -24.66
C LYS A 37 -5.49 8.54 -25.78
N ASN A 38 -6.56 8.12 -26.48
CA ASN A 38 -6.52 7.16 -27.57
C ASN A 38 -6.08 5.73 -27.18
N ARG A 39 -6.00 5.41 -25.88
CA ARG A 39 -5.73 4.06 -25.42
C ARG A 39 -7.05 3.32 -25.24
N LEU A 40 -7.33 2.40 -26.17
CA LEU A 40 -8.56 1.63 -26.17
C LEU A 40 -8.29 0.22 -25.68
N LEU A 41 -8.84 -0.11 -24.49
CA LEU A 41 -8.79 -1.44 -23.92
C LEU A 41 -9.98 -2.27 -24.41
N LYS A 42 -9.72 -3.40 -25.07
CA LYS A 42 -10.74 -4.33 -25.56
C LYS A 42 -10.50 -5.72 -24.98
N PHE A 43 -11.40 -6.19 -24.12
CA PHE A 43 -11.35 -7.53 -23.57
C PHE A 43 -11.79 -8.59 -24.57
N ASN A 44 -11.11 -9.74 -24.57
CA ASN A 44 -11.59 -10.96 -25.18
C ASN A 44 -12.61 -11.59 -24.20
N GLY A 45 -13.89 -11.58 -24.57
CA GLY A 45 -14.97 -11.95 -23.66
C GLY A 45 -14.86 -13.37 -23.09
N ASP A 46 -14.50 -14.34 -23.93
CA ASP A 46 -14.42 -15.75 -23.53
C ASP A 46 -13.19 -16.00 -22.64
N VAL A 47 -12.04 -15.47 -23.04
CA VAL A 47 -10.81 -15.59 -22.25
C VAL A 47 -10.96 -14.86 -20.90
N PHE A 48 -11.56 -13.66 -20.92
CA PHE A 48 -11.80 -12.89 -19.70
C PHE A 48 -12.73 -13.64 -18.73
N LYS A 49 -13.79 -14.26 -19.23
CA LYS A 49 -14.71 -15.04 -18.39
C LYS A 49 -14.02 -16.24 -17.76
N ASN A 50 -13.25 -17.00 -18.54
CA ASN A 50 -12.49 -18.13 -18.03
C ASN A 50 -11.46 -17.68 -16.99
N TYR A 51 -10.74 -16.59 -17.26
CA TYR A 51 -9.79 -16.01 -16.33
C TYR A 51 -10.45 -15.57 -15.00
N ALA A 52 -11.59 -14.89 -15.07
CA ALA A 52 -12.33 -14.46 -13.89
C ALA A 52 -12.83 -15.65 -13.07
N GLU A 53 -13.32 -16.71 -13.70
CA GLU A 53 -13.76 -17.95 -13.02
C GLU A 53 -12.60 -18.67 -12.33
N MET A 54 -11.41 -18.65 -12.90
CA MET A 54 -10.20 -19.21 -12.28
C MET A 54 -9.71 -18.36 -11.11
N LEU A 55 -9.74 -17.04 -11.25
CA LEU A 55 -9.23 -16.10 -10.24
C LEU A 55 -10.17 -15.97 -9.03
N LYS A 56 -11.49 -16.01 -9.26
CA LYS A 56 -12.52 -15.84 -8.24
C LYS A 56 -12.32 -16.73 -6.99
N PRO A 57 -12.23 -18.09 -7.08
CA PRO A 57 -12.10 -18.93 -5.90
C PRO A 57 -10.78 -18.70 -5.16
N VAL A 58 -9.71 -18.41 -5.90
CA VAL A 58 -8.39 -18.12 -5.31
C VAL A 58 -8.45 -16.81 -4.53
N TYR A 59 -9.06 -15.79 -5.11
CA TYR A 59 -9.18 -14.46 -4.51
C TYR A 59 -10.05 -14.48 -3.24
N PHE A 60 -11.20 -15.13 -3.27
CA PHE A 60 -12.08 -15.21 -2.09
C PHE A 60 -11.54 -16.14 -1.00
N LYS A 61 -10.84 -17.23 -1.36
CA LYS A 61 -10.16 -18.11 -0.41
C LYS A 61 -8.99 -17.39 0.27
N SER A 62 -8.19 -16.64 -0.48
CA SER A 62 -7.10 -15.82 0.06
C SER A 62 -7.62 -14.71 0.97
N ARG A 63 -8.77 -14.08 0.66
CA ARG A 63 -9.30 -12.98 1.47
C ARG A 63 -9.62 -13.41 2.92
N ASN A 64 -10.10 -14.62 3.14
CA ASN A 64 -10.32 -15.15 4.48
C ASN A 64 -9.00 -15.41 5.21
N LYS A 65 -7.94 -15.71 4.49
CA LYS A 65 -6.58 -15.85 5.00
C LYS A 65 -5.91 -14.50 5.23
N ILE A 66 -6.11 -13.55 4.33
CA ILE A 66 -5.57 -12.17 4.40
C ILE A 66 -6.06 -11.41 5.64
N ILE A 67 -7.25 -11.68 6.18
CA ILE A 67 -7.68 -11.05 7.43
C ILE A 67 -6.81 -11.52 8.61
N ALA A 68 -6.37 -12.76 8.62
CA ALA A 68 -5.39 -13.25 9.59
C ALA A 68 -3.97 -12.76 9.27
N GLU A 69 -3.64 -12.58 7.99
CA GLU A 69 -2.34 -12.14 7.48
C GLU A 69 -2.20 -10.61 7.38
N ALA A 70 -3.29 -9.83 7.39
CA ALA A 70 -3.25 -8.36 7.46
C ALA A 70 -2.55 -7.83 8.73
N LEU A 71 -2.37 -8.69 9.71
CA LEU A 71 -1.51 -8.43 10.87
C LEU A 71 -0.02 -8.49 10.52
N TRP A 72 0.33 -9.09 9.38
CA TRP A 72 1.70 -9.31 8.90
C TRP A 72 1.82 -8.80 7.46
N GLU A 73 1.40 -7.57 7.21
CA GLU A 73 1.12 -6.91 5.92
C GLU A 73 2.22 -6.96 4.84
N ASN A 74 3.31 -7.67 5.07
CA ASN A 74 4.44 -7.73 4.15
C ASN A 74 4.89 -9.15 3.84
N SER A 75 3.98 -10.13 3.85
CA SER A 75 4.34 -11.47 3.37
C SER A 75 4.52 -11.47 1.85
N PRO A 76 5.64 -11.96 1.32
CA PRO A 76 5.84 -12.11 -0.11
C PRO A 76 4.86 -13.08 -0.79
N GLU A 77 4.10 -13.85 -0.02
CA GLU A 77 3.08 -14.79 -0.51
C GLU A 77 1.68 -14.14 -0.67
N SER A 78 1.56 -12.83 -0.55
CA SER A 78 0.26 -12.13 -0.58
C SER A 78 -0.44 -12.11 -1.95
N HIS A 79 0.17 -12.67 -2.99
CA HIS A 79 -0.46 -12.83 -4.29
C HIS A 79 -0.67 -14.30 -4.60
N PRO A 80 -1.96 -14.72 -4.72
CA PRO A 80 -2.25 -16.03 -5.23
C PRO A 80 -1.73 -16.13 -6.67
N SER A 81 -0.66 -16.90 -6.89
CA SER A 81 -0.23 -17.25 -8.24
C SER A 81 -1.27 -18.19 -8.84
N LEU A 82 -1.83 -17.82 -9.96
CA LEU A 82 -2.63 -18.73 -10.77
C LEU A 82 -1.70 -19.67 -11.54
N GLU A 83 -2.01 -20.98 -11.47
CA GLU A 83 -1.48 -21.91 -12.45
C GLU A 83 -2.16 -21.64 -13.79
N THR A 84 -1.53 -20.79 -14.60
CA THR A 84 -2.09 -20.31 -15.88
C THR A 84 -1.76 -21.22 -17.06
N ASP A 85 -1.20 -22.41 -16.83
CA ASP A 85 -0.70 -23.31 -17.86
C ASP A 85 -1.70 -23.60 -19.01
N SER A 86 -3.01 -23.56 -18.71
CA SER A 86 -4.04 -23.82 -19.72
C SER A 86 -4.45 -22.61 -20.56
N ILE A 87 -4.34 -21.38 -20.05
CA ILE A 87 -4.77 -20.14 -20.71
C ILE A 87 -3.70 -19.06 -20.78
N GLY A 88 -2.50 -19.34 -20.30
CA GLY A 88 -1.43 -18.34 -20.18
C GLY A 88 -1.12 -17.57 -21.45
N GLU A 89 -1.04 -18.26 -22.59
CA GLU A 89 -0.77 -17.66 -23.90
C GLU A 89 -2.01 -17.02 -24.55
N SER A 90 -3.18 -17.17 -23.95
CA SER A 90 -4.41 -16.59 -24.48
C SER A 90 -4.44 -15.08 -24.28
N VAL A 91 -4.85 -14.34 -25.32
CA VAL A 91 -4.96 -12.89 -25.27
C VAL A 91 -6.16 -12.51 -24.40
N LEU A 92 -5.90 -11.94 -23.21
CA LEU A 92 -6.93 -11.49 -22.28
C LEU A 92 -7.60 -10.22 -22.77
N PHE A 93 -6.81 -9.28 -23.25
CA PHE A 93 -7.29 -8.04 -23.86
C PHE A 93 -6.26 -7.49 -24.85
N THR A 94 -6.71 -6.55 -25.66
CA THR A 94 -5.82 -5.72 -26.49
C THR A 94 -5.86 -4.28 -26.00
N LEU A 95 -4.72 -3.61 -26.01
CA LEU A 95 -4.62 -2.19 -25.78
C LEU A 95 -3.97 -1.52 -26.99
N ASN A 96 -4.71 -0.67 -27.70
CA ASN A 96 -4.30 -0.11 -28.99
C ASN A 96 -3.86 -1.17 -30.02
N ASN A 97 -4.53 -2.32 -30.05
CA ASN A 97 -4.22 -3.50 -30.85
C ASN A 97 -2.94 -4.28 -30.41
N GLU A 98 -2.24 -3.85 -29.38
CA GLU A 98 -1.18 -4.65 -28.75
C GLU A 98 -1.83 -5.74 -27.88
N PRO A 99 -1.53 -7.02 -28.11
CA PRO A 99 -2.10 -8.10 -27.30
C PRO A 99 -1.43 -8.20 -25.94
N TRP A 100 -2.24 -8.40 -24.92
CA TRP A 100 -1.82 -8.71 -23.56
C TRP A 100 -2.34 -10.09 -23.20
N THR A 101 -1.43 -11.04 -23.02
CA THR A 101 -1.78 -12.40 -22.64
C THR A 101 -2.05 -12.50 -21.14
N VAL A 102 -2.71 -13.58 -20.73
CA VAL A 102 -2.96 -13.85 -19.31
C VAL A 102 -1.63 -13.90 -18.55
N SER A 103 -0.61 -14.60 -19.05
CA SER A 103 0.71 -14.67 -18.41
C SER A 103 1.36 -13.29 -18.23
N THR A 104 1.31 -12.44 -19.27
CA THR A 104 1.86 -11.08 -19.17
C THR A 104 1.14 -10.23 -18.12
N VAL A 105 -0.18 -10.41 -18.02
CA VAL A 105 -1.00 -9.69 -17.03
C VAL A 105 -0.72 -10.20 -15.62
N GLU A 106 -0.58 -11.52 -15.42
CA GLU A 106 -0.22 -12.12 -14.12
C GLU A 106 1.17 -11.67 -13.66
N GLU A 107 2.14 -11.59 -14.56
CA GLU A 107 3.47 -11.05 -14.26
C GLU A 107 3.38 -9.59 -13.80
N LEU A 108 2.53 -8.79 -14.45
CA LEU A 108 2.29 -7.42 -14.03
C LEU A 108 1.58 -7.34 -12.67
N ILE A 109 0.59 -8.20 -12.42
CA ILE A 109 -0.13 -8.28 -11.14
C ILE A 109 0.81 -8.69 -10.00
N SER A 110 1.79 -9.55 -10.25
CA SER A 110 2.77 -9.96 -9.23
C SER A 110 3.60 -8.80 -8.69
N SER A 111 3.86 -7.79 -9.52
CA SER A 111 4.58 -6.56 -9.14
C SER A 111 3.65 -5.39 -8.80
N HIS A 112 2.42 -5.41 -9.31
CA HIS A 112 1.41 -4.36 -9.14
C HIS A 112 0.05 -4.99 -8.80
N PRO A 113 -0.25 -5.22 -7.52
CA PRO A 113 -1.47 -5.89 -7.09
C PRO A 113 -2.74 -5.21 -7.62
N LEU A 114 -3.75 -6.03 -7.92
CA LEU A 114 -5.06 -5.52 -8.32
C LEU A 114 -5.72 -4.76 -7.18
N VAL A 115 -6.14 -3.54 -7.44
CA VAL A 115 -6.92 -2.72 -6.53
C VAL A 115 -8.36 -2.69 -7.00
N PHE A 116 -9.26 -3.23 -6.18
CA PHE A 116 -10.68 -3.26 -6.48
C PHE A 116 -11.36 -1.99 -5.98
N ARG A 117 -12.24 -1.42 -6.82
CA ARG A 117 -13.05 -0.25 -6.44
C ARG A 117 -14.22 -0.71 -5.57
N GLY A 118 -14.36 -0.12 -4.40
CA GLY A 118 -15.48 -0.34 -3.47
C GLY A 118 -15.12 -1.19 -2.26
N ASP A 119 -15.92 -1.02 -1.19
CA ASP A 119 -15.62 -1.57 0.13
C ASP A 119 -16.01 -3.05 0.28
N VAL A 120 -16.91 -3.55 -0.57
CA VAL A 120 -17.41 -4.93 -0.50
C VAL A 120 -17.33 -5.60 -1.87
N LEU A 121 -16.37 -6.50 -2.00
CA LEU A 121 -16.27 -7.39 -3.14
C LEU A 121 -17.08 -8.66 -2.84
N ASN A 122 -18.02 -9.00 -3.70
CA ASN A 122 -18.80 -10.26 -3.62
C ASN A 122 -18.62 -11.07 -4.91
N GLU A 123 -18.95 -12.37 -4.83
CA GLU A 123 -18.77 -13.29 -5.94
C GLU A 123 -19.60 -12.93 -7.16
N ASP A 124 -20.82 -12.41 -6.97
CA ASP A 124 -21.75 -12.12 -8.08
C ASP A 124 -21.28 -10.90 -8.91
N SER A 125 -20.60 -9.95 -8.28
CA SER A 125 -20.09 -8.75 -8.93
C SER A 125 -18.61 -8.81 -9.28
N PHE A 126 -17.93 -9.92 -9.00
CA PHE A 126 -16.49 -10.07 -9.15
C PHE A 126 -16.00 -9.73 -10.56
N ASP A 127 -16.61 -10.27 -11.59
CA ASP A 127 -16.23 -10.05 -12.98
C ASP A 127 -16.27 -8.56 -13.36
N HIS A 128 -17.30 -7.86 -12.86
CA HIS A 128 -17.44 -6.43 -13.09
C HIS A 128 -16.31 -5.64 -12.41
N HIS A 129 -16.03 -5.94 -11.16
CA HIS A 129 -14.96 -5.30 -10.39
C HIS A 129 -13.56 -5.66 -10.94
N LEU A 130 -13.35 -6.92 -11.35
CA LEU A 130 -12.10 -7.37 -11.98
C LEU A 130 -11.82 -6.59 -13.27
N ARG A 131 -12.83 -6.36 -14.09
CA ARG A 131 -12.68 -5.57 -15.31
C ARG A 131 -12.19 -4.16 -15.04
N PHE A 132 -12.73 -3.50 -14.02
CA PHE A 132 -12.25 -2.19 -13.59
C PHE A 132 -10.86 -2.23 -12.97
N ALA A 133 -10.57 -3.24 -12.15
CA ALA A 133 -9.26 -3.39 -11.53
C ALA A 133 -8.17 -3.58 -12.61
N LEU A 134 -8.42 -4.38 -13.64
CA LEU A 134 -7.50 -4.54 -14.78
C LEU A 134 -7.37 -3.24 -15.59
N ALA A 135 -8.45 -2.49 -15.79
CA ALA A 135 -8.38 -1.20 -16.46
C ALA A 135 -7.57 -0.16 -15.65
N ASP A 136 -7.72 -0.17 -14.33
CA ASP A 136 -6.94 0.68 -13.42
C ASP A 136 -5.46 0.25 -13.40
N LEU A 137 -5.17 -1.05 -13.38
CA LEU A 137 -3.82 -1.59 -13.49
C LEU A 137 -3.12 -1.08 -14.77
N MET A 138 -3.80 -1.14 -15.91
CA MET A 138 -3.25 -0.64 -17.17
C MET A 138 -3.06 0.87 -17.18
N ARG A 139 -3.98 1.62 -16.57
CA ARG A 139 -3.80 3.07 -16.38
C ARG A 139 -2.54 3.35 -15.54
N ASP A 140 -2.39 2.67 -14.44
CA ASP A 140 -1.30 2.90 -13.49
C ASP A 140 0.04 2.47 -14.10
N TYR A 141 0.08 1.40 -14.87
CA TYR A 141 1.24 0.99 -15.66
C TYR A 141 1.73 2.11 -16.60
N TYR A 142 0.83 2.71 -17.38
CA TYR A 142 1.22 3.76 -18.31
C TYR A 142 1.56 5.09 -17.62
N VAL A 143 0.87 5.41 -16.54
CA VAL A 143 1.18 6.59 -15.72
C VAL A 143 2.56 6.43 -15.09
N THR A 144 2.86 5.27 -14.52
CA THR A 144 4.16 4.95 -13.93
C THR A 144 5.27 5.02 -14.97
N LYS A 145 5.08 4.40 -16.13
CA LYS A 145 6.02 4.48 -17.25
C LYS A 145 6.31 5.92 -17.66
N HIS A 146 5.25 6.74 -17.81
CA HIS A 146 5.39 8.16 -18.12
C HIS A 146 6.14 8.94 -17.03
N CYS A 147 5.92 8.60 -15.76
CA CYS A 147 6.64 9.23 -14.65
C CYS A 147 8.13 8.92 -14.67
N TYR A 148 8.51 7.66 -14.95
CA TYR A 148 9.91 7.28 -15.13
C TYR A 148 10.56 7.99 -16.33
N GLU A 149 9.88 8.03 -17.49
CA GLU A 149 10.38 8.74 -18.68
C GLU A 149 10.62 10.24 -18.42
N ARG A 150 9.94 10.82 -17.43
CA ARG A 150 10.08 12.22 -16.99
C ARG A 150 11.05 12.41 -15.83
N GLY A 151 11.64 11.34 -15.31
CA GLY A 151 12.57 11.39 -14.18
C GLY A 151 11.89 11.84 -12.88
N TYR A 152 10.59 11.56 -12.69
CA TYR A 152 9.89 11.94 -11.46
C TYR A 152 10.29 11.06 -10.27
N ASP A 153 10.76 9.85 -10.52
CA ASP A 153 11.32 8.92 -9.54
C ASP A 153 12.55 9.49 -8.81
N SER A 154 13.35 10.31 -9.50
CA SER A 154 14.55 10.94 -8.93
C SER A 154 14.27 12.18 -8.08
N ARG A 155 13.01 12.59 -7.94
CA ARG A 155 12.64 13.72 -7.06
C ARG A 155 12.78 13.33 -5.60
N GLN A 156 13.33 14.23 -4.80
CA GLN A 156 13.56 14.00 -3.38
C GLN A 156 12.30 13.50 -2.64
N SER A 157 11.14 14.15 -2.87
CA SER A 157 9.89 13.74 -2.23
C SER A 157 9.43 12.33 -2.60
N VAL A 158 9.71 11.86 -3.83
CA VAL A 158 9.39 10.51 -4.27
C VAL A 158 10.38 9.51 -3.68
N SER A 159 11.67 9.88 -3.66
CA SER A 159 12.71 9.05 -3.05
C SER A 159 12.50 8.86 -1.55
N GLU A 160 12.09 9.91 -0.83
CA GLU A 160 11.77 9.84 0.60
C GLU A 160 10.57 8.94 0.87
N GLU A 161 9.51 9.07 0.06
CA GLU A 161 8.32 8.21 0.16
C GLU A 161 8.68 6.73 -0.15
N TYR A 162 9.43 6.50 -1.23
CA TYR A 162 9.91 5.14 -1.57
C TYR A 162 10.74 4.54 -0.42
N GLN A 163 11.66 5.31 0.16
CA GLN A 163 12.50 4.83 1.26
C GLN A 163 11.66 4.46 2.48
N LEU A 164 10.64 5.25 2.81
CA LEU A 164 9.74 4.96 3.91
C LEU A 164 9.02 3.61 3.73
N TRP A 165 8.51 3.34 2.53
CA TRP A 165 7.88 2.06 2.21
C TRP A 165 8.87 0.91 2.19
N PHE A 166 10.04 1.12 1.61
CA PHE A 166 11.10 0.12 1.56
C PHE A 166 11.56 -0.30 2.96
N ASP A 167 11.79 0.67 3.85
CA ASP A 167 12.19 0.40 5.24
C ASP A 167 11.08 -0.34 6.01
N ASN A 168 9.82 0.03 5.80
CA ASN A 168 8.68 -0.67 6.38
C ASN A 168 8.62 -2.13 5.91
N TYR A 169 8.76 -2.36 4.61
CA TYR A 169 8.80 -3.71 4.04
C TYR A 169 9.96 -4.53 4.61
N CYS A 170 11.17 -3.99 4.62
CA CYS A 170 12.35 -4.66 5.18
C CYS A 170 12.15 -5.01 6.67
N SER A 171 11.56 -4.09 7.44
CA SER A 171 11.19 -4.32 8.84
C SER A 171 10.19 -5.47 8.99
N GLY A 172 9.17 -5.52 8.12
CA GLY A 172 8.19 -6.61 8.10
C GLY A 172 8.83 -7.97 7.82
N VAL A 173 9.65 -8.06 6.78
CA VAL A 173 10.39 -9.28 6.41
C VAL A 173 11.31 -9.73 7.54
N ALA A 174 12.03 -8.81 8.18
CA ALA A 174 12.92 -9.14 9.30
C ALA A 174 12.14 -9.69 10.51
N LYS A 175 11.01 -9.07 10.85
CA LYS A 175 10.10 -9.55 11.91
C LYS A 175 9.54 -10.94 11.59
N PHE A 176 9.04 -11.13 10.38
CA PHE A 176 8.51 -12.41 9.92
C PHE A 176 9.55 -13.52 10.02
N LYS A 177 10.74 -13.28 9.46
CA LYS A 177 11.85 -14.23 9.53
C LYS A 177 12.21 -14.59 10.96
N PHE A 178 12.34 -13.61 11.83
CA PHE A 178 12.63 -13.84 13.25
C PHE A 178 11.57 -14.71 13.93
N LEU A 179 10.28 -14.49 13.66
CA LEU A 179 9.18 -15.25 14.23
C LEU A 179 9.18 -16.70 13.72
N VAL A 180 9.40 -16.91 12.42
CA VAL A 180 9.51 -18.25 11.84
C VAL A 180 10.71 -19.01 12.44
N ASP A 181 11.86 -18.36 12.51
CA ASP A 181 13.08 -18.95 13.10
C ASP A 181 12.91 -19.25 14.61
N SER A 182 12.01 -18.53 15.28
CA SER A 182 11.64 -18.75 16.69
C SER A 182 10.56 -19.83 16.87
N GLY A 183 10.09 -20.47 15.80
CA GLY A 183 9.07 -21.53 15.84
C GLY A 183 7.66 -21.04 16.19
N VAL A 184 7.34 -19.80 15.93
CA VAL A 184 6.02 -19.24 16.19
C VAL A 184 5.02 -19.73 15.14
N ASN A 185 3.89 -20.31 15.58
CA ASN A 185 2.78 -20.59 14.69
C ASN A 185 2.01 -19.30 14.40
N LEU A 186 2.23 -18.72 13.23
CA LEU A 186 1.65 -17.43 12.82
C LEU A 186 0.14 -17.51 12.55
N GLU A 187 -0.41 -18.71 12.29
CA GLU A 187 -1.85 -18.88 12.05
C GLU A 187 -2.67 -18.78 13.34
N GLU A 188 -2.06 -19.12 14.48
CA GLU A 188 -2.72 -19.14 15.80
C GLU A 188 -2.37 -17.94 16.67
N ALA A 189 -1.34 -17.20 16.30
CA ALA A 189 -0.82 -16.11 17.12
C ALA A 189 -1.64 -14.84 16.96
N SER A 190 -2.17 -14.31 18.07
CA SER A 190 -2.68 -12.94 18.06
C SER A 190 -1.52 -11.95 17.95
N HIS A 191 -1.66 -10.89 17.16
CA HIS A 191 -0.62 -9.88 16.96
C HIS A 191 -0.05 -9.33 18.27
N THR A 192 -0.90 -8.90 19.19
CA THR A 192 -0.48 -8.31 20.47
C THR A 192 0.29 -9.29 21.34
N ALA A 193 -0.21 -10.53 21.49
CA ALA A 193 0.48 -11.55 22.28
C ALA A 193 1.83 -11.93 21.67
N THR A 194 1.92 -12.00 20.35
CA THR A 194 3.14 -12.31 19.63
C THR A 194 4.18 -11.19 19.75
N VAL A 195 3.77 -9.93 19.63
CA VAL A 195 4.65 -8.78 19.84
C VAL A 195 5.24 -8.83 21.26
N HIS A 196 4.40 -8.94 22.28
CA HIS A 196 4.87 -8.95 23.65
C HIS A 196 5.77 -10.16 23.98
N LYS A 197 5.41 -11.34 23.49
CA LYS A 197 6.11 -12.56 23.86
C LYS A 197 7.45 -12.74 23.13
N TYR A 198 7.47 -12.41 21.83
CA TYR A 198 8.61 -12.77 20.98
C TYR A 198 9.37 -11.55 20.44
N LEU A 199 8.67 -10.49 20.03
CA LEU A 199 9.31 -9.36 19.36
C LEU A 199 9.88 -8.33 20.32
N SER A 200 9.32 -8.14 21.52
CA SER A 200 9.82 -7.10 22.45
C SER A 200 11.30 -7.26 22.77
N GLY A 201 11.73 -8.46 23.16
CA GLY A 201 13.14 -8.71 23.46
C GLY A 201 14.07 -8.58 22.24
N TYR A 202 13.59 -8.97 21.06
CA TYR A 202 14.34 -8.80 19.82
C TYR A 202 14.50 -7.32 19.47
N ILE A 203 13.42 -6.55 19.52
CA ILE A 203 13.45 -5.10 19.26
C ILE A 203 14.34 -4.38 20.28
N GLU A 204 14.24 -4.72 21.56
CA GLU A 204 15.09 -4.16 22.61
C GLU A 204 16.58 -4.42 22.33
N SER A 205 16.93 -5.62 21.89
CA SER A 205 18.30 -5.95 21.50
C SER A 205 18.80 -5.11 20.32
N LEU A 206 17.93 -4.83 19.33
CA LEU A 206 18.26 -3.96 18.22
C LEU A 206 18.40 -2.50 18.66
N GLN A 207 17.53 -2.01 19.52
CA GLN A 207 17.59 -0.65 20.06
C GLN A 207 18.91 -0.44 20.82
N GLN A 208 19.32 -1.39 21.63
CA GLN A 208 20.62 -1.34 22.33
C GLN A 208 21.78 -1.37 21.34
N LYS A 209 21.74 -2.28 20.38
CA LYS A 209 22.80 -2.46 19.37
C LYS A 209 23.04 -1.20 18.52
N TYR A 210 21.96 -0.48 18.20
CA TYR A 210 22.01 0.71 17.33
C TYR A 210 21.79 2.01 18.09
N SER A 211 21.89 2.00 19.43
CA SER A 211 21.60 3.13 20.31
C SER A 211 22.36 4.41 19.94
N ASP A 212 23.62 4.29 19.54
CA ASP A 212 24.47 5.40 19.12
C ASP A 212 24.08 6.00 17.74
N GLN A 213 23.27 5.30 16.96
CA GLN A 213 22.76 5.76 15.68
C GLN A 213 21.32 6.31 15.78
N ILE A 214 20.67 6.16 16.94
CA ILE A 214 19.31 6.63 17.18
C ILE A 214 19.34 7.99 17.85
N TYR A 215 18.62 8.96 17.29
CA TYR A 215 18.46 10.31 17.83
C TYR A 215 16.98 10.59 18.09
N ILE A 216 16.64 10.93 19.31
CA ILE A 216 15.26 11.17 19.75
C ILE A 216 15.09 12.63 20.11
N ASN A 217 14.24 13.35 19.38
CA ASN A 217 13.86 14.72 19.68
C ASN A 217 12.65 14.73 20.61
N ILE A 218 12.91 14.76 21.92
CA ILE A 218 11.86 14.70 22.95
C ILE A 218 11.01 15.97 22.95
N ASP A 219 11.57 17.13 22.65
CA ASP A 219 10.79 18.37 22.68
C ASP A 219 9.78 18.39 21.53
N LEU A 220 10.19 17.98 20.32
CA LEU A 220 9.26 17.80 19.22
C LEU A 220 8.20 16.73 19.52
N LEU A 221 8.57 15.65 20.22
CA LEU A 221 7.63 14.59 20.60
C LEU A 221 6.55 15.12 21.57
N LYS A 222 6.89 16.02 22.48
CA LYS A 222 5.94 16.64 23.42
C LYS A 222 4.94 17.57 22.70
N ASP A 223 5.36 18.16 21.59
CA ASP A 223 4.53 19.07 20.80
C ASP A 223 3.57 18.32 19.86
N ILE A 224 3.72 17.00 19.73
CA ILE A 224 2.80 16.17 18.93
C ILE A 224 1.53 15.91 19.73
N GLU A 225 0.44 16.56 19.33
CA GLU A 225 -0.88 16.23 19.86
C GLU A 225 -1.32 14.87 19.26
N THR A 226 -1.38 13.86 20.13
CA THR A 226 -1.97 12.56 19.78
C THR A 226 -3.47 12.72 19.67
N THR A 227 -4.01 12.59 18.46
CA THR A 227 -5.46 12.51 18.27
C THR A 227 -5.93 11.08 18.52
N THR A 228 -7.13 10.93 19.09
CA THR A 228 -7.80 9.63 19.26
C THR A 228 -8.43 9.13 17.94
N ILE A 229 -8.13 9.77 16.84
CA ILE A 229 -8.62 9.39 15.52
C ILE A 229 -7.74 8.25 15.00
N ASP A 230 -8.37 7.14 14.66
CA ASP A 230 -7.71 6.03 13.97
C ASP A 230 -6.84 6.55 12.82
N MET A 231 -5.62 6.04 12.73
CA MET A 231 -4.60 6.48 11.75
C MET A 231 -4.91 6.12 10.30
N PHE A 232 -6.17 5.93 9.97
CA PHE A 232 -6.64 5.93 8.60
C PHE A 232 -6.82 7.37 8.14
N ALA A 233 -5.77 7.94 7.56
CA ALA A 233 -5.88 9.19 6.86
C ALA A 233 -6.78 9.01 5.63
N HIS A 234 -8.07 9.11 5.83
CA HIS A 234 -9.03 9.23 4.73
C HIS A 234 -8.81 10.56 4.04
N ASN A 235 -8.06 10.55 2.96
CA ASN A 235 -8.07 11.65 2.02
C ASN A 235 -9.43 11.66 1.32
N GLN A 236 -10.42 12.33 1.94
CA GLN A 236 -11.73 12.51 1.34
C GLN A 236 -11.55 13.12 -0.06
N GLY A 237 -11.88 12.36 -1.07
CA GLY A 237 -11.88 12.82 -2.47
C GLY A 237 -10.81 12.19 -3.37
N LEU A 238 -9.99 11.27 -2.90
CA LEU A 238 -9.33 10.31 -3.78
C LEU A 238 -10.25 9.11 -4.00
N PRO A 239 -10.34 8.56 -5.23
CA PRO A 239 -11.16 7.37 -5.49
C PRO A 239 -10.60 6.09 -4.84
N TYR A 240 -9.46 6.19 -4.19
CA TYR A 240 -8.77 5.12 -3.47
C TYR A 240 -8.09 5.71 -2.22
N ALA A 241 -8.00 4.93 -1.16
CA ALA A 241 -7.19 5.27 -0.01
C ALA A 241 -5.71 5.36 -0.46
N VAL A 242 -5.01 6.41 -0.05
CA VAL A 242 -3.55 6.41 -0.14
C VAL A 242 -3.07 5.61 1.07
N PRO A 243 -2.55 4.40 0.87
CA PRO A 243 -2.02 3.64 1.97
C PRO A 243 -0.83 4.40 2.55
N VAL A 244 -0.81 4.56 3.86
CA VAL A 244 0.36 5.03 4.59
C VAL A 244 0.96 3.79 5.26
N PRO A 245 2.27 3.56 5.18
CA PRO A 245 2.87 2.43 5.87
C PRO A 245 2.51 2.50 7.36
N PRO A 246 2.09 1.39 7.97
CA PRO A 246 1.81 1.36 9.38
C PRO A 246 3.07 1.77 10.13
N PHE A 247 2.92 2.58 11.17
CA PHE A 247 4.04 2.89 12.05
C PHE A 247 4.61 1.58 12.58
N PRO A 248 5.93 1.38 12.50
CA PRO A 248 6.54 0.21 13.11
C PRO A 248 6.18 0.23 14.60
N ILE A 249 5.53 -0.81 15.08
CA ILE A 249 5.35 -1.02 16.53
C ILE A 249 6.74 -1.33 17.07
N LEU A 250 7.39 -0.32 17.63
CA LEU A 250 8.77 -0.43 18.05
C LEU A 250 8.86 -1.23 19.35
N THR A 251 8.04 -0.90 20.32
CA THR A 251 7.91 -1.67 21.57
C THR A 251 6.52 -1.43 22.18
N ALA A 252 6.09 -2.32 23.08
CA ALA A 252 4.98 -2.04 24.00
C ALA A 252 5.42 -1.20 25.19
N ASP A 253 6.68 -0.83 25.27
CA ASP A 253 7.32 -0.13 26.37
C ASP A 253 7.54 1.33 25.97
N SER A 254 7.11 2.24 26.84
CA SER A 254 7.28 3.68 26.70
C SER A 254 8.67 4.18 27.14
N ARG A 255 9.62 3.29 27.40
CA ARG A 255 10.97 3.67 27.77
C ARG A 255 11.69 4.36 26.63
N LEU A 256 12.38 5.45 26.97
CA LEU A 256 13.25 6.22 26.05
C LEU A 256 14.71 6.18 26.52
N ASP A 257 15.13 5.05 27.12
CA ASP A 257 16.47 4.85 27.66
C ASP A 257 17.48 4.34 26.61
N TYR A 258 17.09 4.35 25.36
CA TYR A 258 17.94 4.04 24.22
C TYR A 258 18.10 5.25 23.30
N GLY A 259 19.25 5.36 22.62
CA GLY A 259 19.52 6.43 21.67
C GLY A 259 20.01 7.74 22.32
N ASN A 260 20.32 8.68 21.47
CA ASN A 260 20.79 10.01 21.84
C ASN A 260 19.60 10.97 21.90
N ILE A 261 19.44 11.61 23.06
CA ILE A 261 18.36 12.58 23.26
C ILE A 261 18.83 13.95 22.73
N LEU A 262 18.13 14.48 21.75
CA LEU A 262 18.27 15.85 21.28
C LEU A 262 17.51 16.78 22.24
N LYS A 263 18.21 17.78 22.78
CA LYS A 263 17.64 18.85 23.61
C LYS A 263 17.40 20.09 22.79
#